data_612bda78a5f78174d1ddd8c90650a264
#
_entry.id   612bda78a5f78174d1ddd8c90650a264
#
_cell.length_a   1.000
_cell.length_b   1.000
_cell.length_c   1.000
_cell.angle_alpha   90.00
_cell.angle_beta   90.00
_cell.angle_gamma   90.00
#
_symmetry.space_group_name_H-M   'P 1'
#
loop_
_entity.id
_entity.type
_entity.pdbx_description
1 polymer ?
#
loop_
_entity_poly.entity_id
_entity_poly.type
_entity_poly.pdbx_seq_one_letter_code
_entity_poly.pdbx_strand_id
1 'polypeptide(L)'
;FETSSSNKYWGQIIQIGAVLTNDNLDELDRFDVRCRLKPGIIPEAMALIVNKSSPQMLKNSNLSHYEMIRQFVETLKRWGKATYIGFNSIEFDEEFLRSTLFQTLEYPYLTSTNGNTRGDVLSLARAANLYYPETLKNPVNEKGNDVYKLDQMAPLNGIEHGDAHSAIGDVMATVGIAKLISKKAPNVWKASMLTMDKTQSLEVIKKELL
;
A
#
# COMPACT_ATOMS: atom_id res chain seq x y z
N PHE A 1 4.65 -3.16 -0.73
CA PHE A 1 5.46 -4.37 -0.95
C PHE A 1 6.80 -4.03 -1.58
N GLU A 2 7.86 -4.78 -1.19
CA GLU A 2 9.09 -4.82 -1.96
C GLU A 2 9.05 -6.00 -2.92
N THR A 3 9.48 -5.79 -4.17
CA THR A 3 9.38 -6.80 -5.23
C THR A 3 10.72 -7.01 -5.92
N SER A 4 10.88 -8.18 -6.56
CA SER A 4 12.08 -8.50 -7.32
C SER A 4 12.13 -7.85 -8.71
N SER A 5 11.01 -7.30 -9.18
CA SER A 5 10.88 -6.58 -10.46
C SER A 5 9.60 -5.77 -10.48
N SER A 6 9.43 -4.93 -11.48
CA SER A 6 8.17 -4.20 -11.74
C SER A 6 7.08 -5.06 -12.40
N ASN A 7 7.42 -6.24 -12.88
CA ASN A 7 6.50 -7.12 -13.59
C ASN A 7 5.72 -8.02 -12.62
N LYS A 8 4.43 -7.75 -12.45
CA LYS A 8 3.55 -8.48 -11.53
C LYS A 8 3.30 -9.96 -11.87
N TYR A 9 3.59 -10.40 -13.08
CA TYR A 9 3.39 -11.79 -13.50
C TYR A 9 4.63 -12.65 -13.29
N TRP A 10 5.81 -12.07 -13.43
CA TRP A 10 7.10 -12.76 -13.35
C TRP A 10 7.91 -12.36 -12.13
N GLY A 11 7.61 -11.18 -11.57
CA GLY A 11 8.22 -10.71 -10.34
C GLY A 11 7.71 -11.47 -9.12
N GLN A 12 8.48 -11.38 -8.05
CA GLN A 12 8.16 -11.96 -6.76
C GLN A 12 8.08 -10.87 -5.70
N ILE A 13 7.09 -10.92 -4.83
CA ILE A 13 7.10 -10.14 -3.58
C ILE A 13 8.21 -10.71 -2.69
N ILE A 14 9.15 -9.85 -2.28
CA ILE A 14 10.30 -10.23 -1.44
C ILE A 14 10.18 -9.72 -0.01
N GLN A 15 9.35 -8.70 0.23
CA GLN A 15 8.99 -8.23 1.57
C GLN A 15 7.55 -7.71 1.56
N ILE A 16 6.84 -7.99 2.62
CA ILE A 16 5.51 -7.46 2.90
C ILE A 16 5.57 -6.68 4.20
N GLY A 17 5.22 -5.39 4.15
CA GLY A 17 4.88 -4.56 5.30
C GLY A 17 3.39 -4.30 5.31
N ALA A 18 2.74 -4.50 6.44
CA ALA A 18 1.35 -4.16 6.67
C ALA A 18 1.12 -3.79 8.14
N VAL A 19 0.19 -2.88 8.38
CA VAL A 19 -0.18 -2.44 9.73
C VAL A 19 -1.69 -2.46 9.85
N LEU A 20 -2.21 -3.09 10.89
CA LEU A 20 -3.59 -2.96 11.30
C LEU A 20 -3.73 -1.68 12.12
N THR A 21 -4.69 -0.85 11.79
CA THR A 21 -5.01 0.36 12.55
C THR A 21 -6.45 0.35 13.05
N ASN A 22 -6.72 1.18 14.07
CA ASN A 22 -8.08 1.58 14.40
C ASN A 22 -8.59 2.70 13.46
N ASP A 23 -9.81 3.19 13.68
CA ASP A 23 -10.42 4.27 12.89
C ASP A 23 -9.67 5.62 13.02
N ASN A 24 -8.88 5.81 14.07
CA ASN A 24 -8.00 6.96 14.25
C ASN A 24 -6.64 6.78 13.55
N LEU A 25 -6.47 5.69 12.83
CA LEU A 25 -5.22 5.28 12.18
C LEU A 25 -4.07 5.00 13.17
N ASP A 26 -4.38 4.68 14.45
CA ASP A 26 -3.39 4.23 15.41
C ASP A 26 -3.10 2.75 15.21
N GLU A 27 -1.82 2.40 15.23
CA GLU A 27 -1.36 1.03 15.03
C GLU A 27 -1.84 0.10 16.14
N LEU A 28 -2.42 -1.05 15.77
CA LEU A 28 -2.87 -2.12 16.66
C LEU A 28 -2.03 -3.38 16.52
N ASP A 29 -1.60 -3.71 15.31
CA ASP A 29 -0.78 -4.89 15.01
C ASP A 29 0.04 -4.64 13.74
N ARG A 30 1.08 -5.43 13.53
CA ARG A 30 2.04 -5.26 12.42
C ARG A 30 2.44 -6.58 11.83
N PHE A 31 2.62 -6.59 10.51
CA PHE A 31 3.26 -7.65 9.76
C PHE A 31 4.42 -7.05 8.95
N ASP A 32 5.63 -7.52 9.20
CA ASP A 32 6.82 -7.11 8.45
C ASP A 32 7.71 -8.34 8.25
N VAL A 33 7.63 -8.93 7.06
CA VAL A 33 8.28 -10.21 6.78
C VAL A 33 8.93 -10.20 5.40
N ARG A 34 10.15 -10.70 5.35
CA ARG A 34 10.94 -10.89 4.13
C ARG A 34 11.12 -12.37 3.83
N CYS A 35 11.11 -12.73 2.54
CA CYS A 35 11.37 -14.09 2.08
C CYS A 35 12.57 -14.18 1.14
N ARG A 36 13.05 -15.41 0.91
CA ARG A 36 14.05 -15.69 -0.12
C ARG A 36 13.42 -15.73 -1.50
N LEU A 37 14.24 -15.51 -2.52
CA LEU A 37 13.83 -15.69 -3.91
C LEU A 37 13.50 -17.18 -4.19
N LYS A 38 12.48 -17.40 -4.98
CA LYS A 38 12.19 -18.73 -5.55
C LYS A 38 13.33 -19.14 -6.50
N PRO A 39 13.66 -20.44 -6.60
CA PRO A 39 14.58 -20.92 -7.60
C PRO A 39 14.17 -20.47 -9.02
N GLY A 40 15.13 -19.96 -9.79
CA GLY A 40 14.90 -19.49 -11.16
C GLY A 40 14.41 -18.04 -11.29
N ILE A 41 14.07 -17.36 -10.21
CA ILE A 41 13.76 -15.92 -10.25
C ILE A 41 15.08 -15.12 -10.29
N ILE A 42 15.23 -14.32 -11.34
CA ILE A 42 16.34 -13.37 -11.47
C ILE A 42 15.78 -11.97 -11.18
N PRO A 43 16.19 -11.33 -10.09
CA PRO A 43 15.68 -10.00 -9.75
C PRO A 43 16.24 -8.93 -10.69
N GLU A 44 15.45 -7.92 -10.99
CA GLU A 44 15.90 -6.73 -11.71
C GLU A 44 16.87 -5.93 -10.85
N ALA A 45 18.00 -5.51 -11.40
CA ALA A 45 19.01 -4.75 -10.67
C ALA A 45 18.45 -3.46 -10.07
N MET A 46 17.60 -2.74 -10.83
CA MET A 46 16.96 -1.52 -10.35
C MET A 46 16.02 -1.76 -9.16
N ALA A 47 15.26 -2.87 -9.16
CA ALA A 47 14.42 -3.23 -8.04
C ALA A 47 15.24 -3.46 -6.77
N LEU A 48 16.36 -4.16 -6.87
CA LEU A 48 17.27 -4.38 -5.75
C LEU A 48 17.91 -3.09 -5.23
N ILE A 49 18.27 -2.17 -6.12
CA ILE A 49 18.83 -0.86 -5.75
C ILE A 49 17.78 -0.04 -5.00
N VAL A 50 16.56 0.05 -5.54
CA VAL A 50 15.47 0.84 -4.96
C VAL A 50 15.11 0.30 -3.57
N ASN A 51 14.88 -0.99 -3.43
CA ASN A 51 14.48 -1.59 -2.15
C ASN A 51 15.66 -1.96 -1.23
N LYS A 52 16.88 -1.50 -1.57
CA LYS A 52 18.13 -1.71 -0.80
C LYS A 52 18.38 -3.17 -0.44
N SER A 53 17.93 -4.09 -1.28
CA SER A 53 18.11 -5.53 -1.08
C SER A 53 19.31 -6.04 -1.84
N SER A 54 20.11 -6.90 -1.21
CA SER A 54 21.17 -7.61 -1.92
C SER A 54 20.76 -9.06 -2.21
N PRO A 55 21.31 -9.68 -3.26
CA PRO A 55 21.09 -11.11 -3.51
C PRO A 55 21.44 -11.99 -2.31
N GLN A 56 22.47 -11.60 -1.54
CA GLN A 56 22.88 -12.32 -0.34
C GLN A 56 21.86 -12.21 0.79
N MET A 57 21.26 -11.03 1.01
CA MET A 57 20.17 -10.87 1.99
C MET A 57 18.98 -11.76 1.64
N LEU A 58 18.59 -11.77 0.37
CA LEU A 58 17.49 -12.59 -0.11
C LEU A 58 17.77 -14.09 0.00
N LYS A 59 19.01 -14.50 -0.30
CA LYS A 59 19.42 -15.90 -0.16
C LYS A 59 19.41 -16.36 1.31
N ASN A 60 19.76 -15.49 2.24
CA ASN A 60 19.87 -15.81 3.66
C ASN A 60 18.53 -15.70 4.41
N SER A 61 17.46 -15.29 3.75
CA SER A 61 16.14 -15.26 4.38
C SER A 61 15.66 -16.68 4.69
N ASN A 62 15.18 -16.89 5.91
CA ASN A 62 14.77 -18.21 6.38
C ASN A 62 13.45 -18.69 5.74
N LEU A 63 12.55 -17.74 5.38
CA LEU A 63 11.24 -18.08 4.85
C LEU A 63 11.28 -18.23 3.33
N SER A 64 10.59 -19.23 2.81
CA SER A 64 10.22 -19.28 1.41
C SER A 64 9.14 -18.26 1.09
N HIS A 65 8.98 -17.94 -0.19
CA HIS A 65 7.90 -17.08 -0.65
C HIS A 65 6.52 -17.63 -0.26
N TYR A 66 6.31 -18.95 -0.40
CA TYR A 66 5.06 -19.62 -0.03
C TYR A 66 4.75 -19.49 1.47
N GLU A 67 5.73 -19.71 2.34
CA GLU A 67 5.56 -19.57 3.79
C GLU A 67 5.23 -18.13 4.19
N MET A 68 5.91 -17.12 3.59
CA MET A 68 5.59 -15.71 3.83
C MET A 68 4.15 -15.38 3.45
N ILE A 69 3.70 -15.83 2.26
CA ILE A 69 2.32 -15.58 1.81
C ILE A 69 1.31 -16.28 2.71
N ARG A 70 1.57 -17.52 3.13
CA ARG A 70 0.71 -18.23 4.08
C ARG A 70 0.58 -17.48 5.40
N GLN A 71 1.69 -17.02 5.97
CA GLN A 71 1.67 -16.21 7.20
C GLN A 71 0.92 -14.91 7.02
N PHE A 72 1.09 -14.25 5.87
CA PHE A 72 0.35 -13.02 5.56
C PHE A 72 -1.15 -13.27 5.47
N VAL A 73 -1.60 -14.27 4.73
CA VAL A 73 -3.02 -14.65 4.62
C VAL A 73 -3.62 -15.00 5.98
N GLU A 74 -2.91 -15.76 6.81
CA GLU A 74 -3.34 -16.07 8.18
C GLU A 74 -3.45 -14.82 9.06
N THR A 75 -2.51 -13.90 8.91
CA THR A 75 -2.56 -12.60 9.61
C THR A 75 -3.76 -11.78 9.17
N LEU A 76 -4.05 -11.67 7.88
CA LEU A 76 -5.22 -10.94 7.39
C LEU A 76 -6.53 -11.59 7.86
N LYS A 77 -6.62 -12.91 7.90
CA LYS A 77 -7.78 -13.63 8.47
C LYS A 77 -7.97 -13.34 9.96
N ARG A 78 -6.87 -13.26 10.72
CA ARG A 78 -6.89 -12.91 12.16
C ARG A 78 -7.32 -11.46 12.37
N TRP A 79 -6.87 -10.52 11.53
CA TRP A 79 -7.26 -9.12 11.59
C TRP A 79 -8.73 -8.91 11.22
N GLY A 80 -9.33 -9.81 10.46
CA GLY A 80 -10.74 -9.77 10.10
C GLY A 80 -11.05 -8.82 8.96
N LYS A 81 -12.29 -8.33 8.92
CA LYS A 81 -12.74 -7.40 7.86
C LYS A 81 -12.06 -6.05 8.02
N ALA A 82 -11.54 -5.53 6.90
CA ALA A 82 -10.81 -4.27 6.90
C ALA A 82 -10.94 -3.54 5.56
N THR A 83 -10.63 -2.24 5.58
CA THR A 83 -10.34 -1.46 4.38
C THR A 83 -8.83 -1.48 4.14
N TYR A 84 -8.41 -2.09 3.05
CA TYR A 84 -7.00 -2.19 2.66
C TYR A 84 -6.59 -0.92 1.92
N ILE A 85 -5.64 -0.18 2.48
CA ILE A 85 -5.22 1.12 1.96
C ILE A 85 -3.70 1.16 1.88
N GLY A 86 -3.17 1.58 0.74
CA GLY A 86 -1.75 1.83 0.55
C GLY A 86 -1.52 3.11 -0.26
N PHE A 87 -0.30 3.40 -0.61
CA PHE A 87 0.06 4.52 -1.48
C PHE A 87 0.39 3.98 -2.89
N ASN A 88 -0.43 4.31 -3.88
CA ASN A 88 -0.41 3.73 -5.23
C ASN A 88 -0.62 2.20 -5.23
N SER A 89 -1.30 1.69 -4.20
CA SER A 89 -1.41 0.26 -3.94
C SER A 89 -2.38 -0.45 -4.88
N ILE A 90 -3.40 0.23 -5.38
CA ILE A 90 -4.37 -0.38 -6.31
C ILE A 90 -3.70 -0.78 -7.62
N GLU A 91 -2.79 0.04 -8.14
CA GLU A 91 -2.09 -0.21 -9.40
C GLU A 91 -0.87 -1.13 -9.25
N PHE A 92 -0.30 -1.22 -8.05
CA PHE A 92 0.93 -1.96 -7.81
C PHE A 92 0.75 -3.12 -6.82
N ASP A 93 0.58 -2.84 -5.54
CA ASP A 93 0.57 -3.86 -4.49
C ASP A 93 -0.57 -4.87 -4.64
N GLU A 94 -1.77 -4.40 -4.92
CA GLU A 94 -2.96 -5.25 -5.12
C GLU A 94 -2.82 -6.17 -6.33
N GLU A 95 -2.20 -5.71 -7.39
CA GLU A 95 -1.97 -6.51 -8.58
C GLU A 95 -0.90 -7.58 -8.36
N PHE A 96 0.19 -7.23 -7.63
CA PHE A 96 1.20 -8.21 -7.20
C PHE A 96 0.60 -9.23 -6.24
N LEU A 97 -0.18 -8.78 -5.27
CA LEU A 97 -0.83 -9.66 -4.30
C LEU A 97 -1.79 -10.64 -4.99
N ARG A 98 -2.63 -10.15 -5.88
CA ARG A 98 -3.57 -10.99 -6.65
C ARG A 98 -2.86 -12.07 -7.45
N SER A 99 -1.82 -11.69 -8.20
CA SER A 99 -0.99 -12.64 -8.95
C SER A 99 -0.34 -13.67 -8.02
N THR A 100 0.19 -13.22 -6.89
CA THR A 100 0.86 -14.07 -5.91
C THR A 100 -0.11 -15.04 -5.22
N LEU A 101 -1.28 -14.57 -4.79
CA LEU A 101 -2.32 -15.41 -4.18
C LEU A 101 -2.78 -16.50 -5.15
N PHE A 102 -2.98 -16.16 -6.43
CA PHE A 102 -3.29 -17.15 -7.46
C PHE A 102 -2.19 -18.21 -7.60
N GLN A 103 -0.92 -17.79 -7.64
CA GLN A 103 0.23 -18.71 -7.76
C GLN A 103 0.41 -19.62 -6.55
N THR A 104 -0.04 -19.19 -5.37
CA THR A 104 0.06 -19.94 -4.10
C THR A 104 -1.21 -20.71 -3.74
N LEU A 105 -2.20 -20.74 -4.66
CA LEU A 105 -3.50 -21.39 -4.49
C LEU A 105 -4.32 -20.81 -3.33
N GLU A 106 -4.09 -19.54 -3.00
CA GLU A 106 -4.92 -18.77 -2.09
C GLU A 106 -5.97 -17.96 -2.89
N TYR A 107 -6.99 -17.44 -2.18
CA TYR A 107 -8.06 -16.69 -2.83
C TYR A 107 -7.60 -15.32 -3.35
N PRO A 108 -7.57 -15.07 -4.68
CA PRO A 108 -6.94 -13.87 -5.26
C PRO A 108 -7.61 -12.54 -4.90
N TYR A 109 -8.87 -12.55 -4.47
CA TYR A 109 -9.66 -11.36 -4.16
C TYR A 109 -9.85 -11.15 -2.66
N LEU A 110 -8.90 -11.61 -1.85
CA LEU A 110 -8.95 -11.59 -0.39
C LEU A 110 -9.19 -10.18 0.16
N THR A 111 -8.56 -9.16 -0.44
CA THR A 111 -8.62 -7.75 0.01
C THR A 111 -9.85 -6.98 -0.47
N SER A 112 -10.66 -7.56 -1.37
CA SER A 112 -11.76 -6.84 -2.03
C SER A 112 -13.12 -7.55 -1.99
N THR A 113 -13.24 -8.63 -1.21
CA THR A 113 -14.46 -9.44 -1.08
C THR A 113 -14.75 -9.75 0.39
N ASN A 114 -15.89 -10.38 0.65
CA ASN A 114 -16.31 -10.80 1.99
C ASN A 114 -16.38 -9.67 3.03
N GLY A 115 -16.72 -8.47 2.58
CA GLY A 115 -16.81 -7.27 3.41
C GLY A 115 -15.48 -6.52 3.56
N ASN A 116 -14.45 -6.94 2.85
CA ASN A 116 -13.22 -6.16 2.68
C ASN A 116 -13.40 -5.14 1.55
N THR A 117 -12.78 -3.97 1.73
CA THR A 117 -12.77 -2.88 0.75
C THR A 117 -11.35 -2.40 0.50
N ARG A 118 -11.15 -1.64 -0.57
CA ARG A 118 -9.81 -1.15 -0.97
C ARG A 118 -9.84 0.33 -1.25
N GLY A 119 -8.74 0.99 -0.90
CA GLY A 119 -8.53 2.40 -1.20
C GLY A 119 -7.08 2.72 -1.52
N ASP A 120 -6.84 3.98 -1.88
CA ASP A 120 -5.50 4.44 -2.26
C ASP A 120 -5.24 5.84 -1.73
N VAL A 121 -4.22 5.97 -0.87
CA VAL A 121 -3.84 7.26 -0.28
C VAL A 121 -3.32 8.24 -1.33
N LEU A 122 -2.75 7.76 -2.43
CA LEU A 122 -2.36 8.63 -3.55
C LEU A 122 -3.58 9.35 -4.14
N SER A 123 -4.68 8.64 -4.36
CA SER A 123 -5.93 9.23 -4.85
C SER A 123 -6.52 10.21 -3.83
N LEU A 124 -6.49 9.86 -2.53
CA LEU A 124 -6.92 10.76 -1.46
C LEU A 124 -6.05 12.01 -1.39
N ALA A 125 -4.73 11.89 -1.53
CA ALA A 125 -3.80 13.02 -1.54
C ALA A 125 -4.09 13.98 -2.68
N ARG A 126 -4.34 13.46 -3.88
CA ARG A 126 -4.72 14.27 -5.05
C ARG A 126 -6.06 15.00 -4.83
N ALA A 127 -7.07 14.29 -4.30
CA ALA A 127 -8.35 14.90 -3.97
C ALA A 127 -8.22 15.96 -2.86
N ALA A 128 -7.45 15.66 -1.80
CA ALA A 128 -7.21 16.61 -0.73
C ALA A 128 -6.52 17.87 -1.25
N ASN A 129 -5.52 17.72 -2.12
CA ASN A 129 -4.83 18.87 -2.70
C ASN A 129 -5.73 19.73 -3.62
N LEU A 130 -6.64 19.09 -4.36
CA LEU A 130 -7.59 19.76 -5.22
C LEU A 130 -8.62 20.60 -4.45
N TYR A 131 -9.22 20.02 -3.39
CA TYR A 131 -10.30 20.65 -2.62
C TYR A 131 -9.82 21.45 -1.42
N TYR A 132 -8.64 21.12 -0.88
CA TYR A 132 -8.04 21.73 0.31
C TYR A 132 -6.52 21.85 0.10
N PRO A 133 -6.03 22.79 -0.72
CA PRO A 133 -4.61 22.88 -1.13
C PRO A 133 -3.60 22.98 0.01
N GLU A 134 -4.03 23.48 1.19
CA GLU A 134 -3.17 23.60 2.38
C GLU A 134 -3.05 22.29 3.19
N THR A 135 -3.68 21.20 2.72
CA THR A 135 -3.67 19.91 3.46
C THR A 135 -2.30 19.28 3.44
N LEU A 136 -1.69 19.19 2.26
CA LEU A 136 -0.40 18.52 2.04
C LEU A 136 0.55 19.45 1.29
N LYS A 137 1.82 19.37 1.65
CA LYS A 137 2.91 19.99 0.89
C LYS A 137 3.44 18.94 -0.09
N ASN A 138 3.47 19.30 -1.37
CA ASN A 138 4.00 18.45 -2.44
C ASN A 138 5.28 19.06 -3.02
N PRO A 139 6.26 18.25 -3.42
CA PRO A 139 7.32 18.74 -4.28
C PRO A 139 6.76 19.13 -5.65
N VAL A 140 7.44 20.03 -6.31
CA VAL A 140 7.03 20.55 -7.62
C VAL A 140 8.10 20.17 -8.64
N ASN A 141 7.69 19.69 -9.81
CA ASN A 141 8.62 19.38 -10.89
C ASN A 141 9.03 20.65 -11.67
N GLU A 142 9.97 20.50 -12.60
CA GLU A 142 10.46 21.61 -13.44
C GLU A 142 9.37 22.35 -14.24
N LYS A 143 8.22 21.71 -14.46
CA LYS A 143 7.06 22.27 -15.17
C LYS A 143 6.05 22.94 -14.23
N GLY A 144 6.34 23.02 -12.93
CA GLY A 144 5.44 23.61 -11.95
C GLY A 144 4.29 22.69 -11.49
N ASN A 145 4.31 21.41 -11.83
CA ASN A 145 3.26 20.47 -11.42
C ASN A 145 3.64 19.73 -10.12
N ASP A 146 2.66 19.49 -9.26
CA ASP A 146 2.81 18.68 -8.05
C ASP A 146 3.29 17.26 -8.36
N VAL A 147 4.22 16.80 -7.55
CA VAL A 147 4.75 15.44 -7.61
C VAL A 147 4.25 14.64 -6.40
N TYR A 148 3.54 13.57 -6.66
CA TYR A 148 2.98 12.70 -5.64
C TYR A 148 3.86 11.44 -5.48
N LYS A 149 5.02 11.62 -4.83
CA LYS A 149 5.92 10.53 -4.46
C LYS A 149 6.06 10.48 -2.95
N LEU A 150 5.80 9.33 -2.35
CA LEU A 150 5.73 9.14 -0.90
C LEU A 150 7.04 9.53 -0.21
N ASP A 151 8.17 9.11 -0.77
CA ASP A 151 9.53 9.39 -0.27
C ASP A 151 9.86 10.88 -0.20
N GLN A 152 9.22 11.69 -1.07
CA GLN A 152 9.40 13.14 -1.13
C GLN A 152 8.31 13.88 -0.34
N MET A 153 7.07 13.39 -0.39
CA MET A 153 5.93 14.02 0.29
C MET A 153 6.02 13.87 1.81
N ALA A 154 6.37 12.70 2.32
CA ALA A 154 6.37 12.43 3.75
C ALA A 154 7.28 13.40 4.54
N PRO A 155 8.55 13.61 4.18
CA PRO A 155 9.42 14.56 4.89
C PRO A 155 8.92 16.01 4.81
N LEU A 156 8.38 16.45 3.66
CA LEU A 156 7.83 17.81 3.51
C LEU A 156 6.64 18.07 4.44
N ASN A 157 5.95 17.03 4.86
CA ASN A 157 4.80 17.10 5.76
C ASN A 157 5.17 16.75 7.22
N GLY A 158 6.47 16.69 7.55
CA GLY A 158 6.95 16.39 8.91
C GLY A 158 6.71 14.96 9.35
N ILE A 159 6.57 14.03 8.39
CA ILE A 159 6.42 12.59 8.66
C ILE A 159 7.80 11.97 8.55
N GLU A 160 8.24 11.34 9.64
CA GLU A 160 9.48 10.58 9.63
C GLU A 160 9.37 9.39 8.66
N HIS A 161 10.29 9.34 7.70
CA HIS A 161 10.42 8.26 6.74
C HIS A 161 11.80 7.63 6.94
N GLY A 162 12.02 7.07 8.16
CA GLY A 162 13.34 6.68 8.65
C GLY A 162 14.06 5.63 7.80
N ASP A 163 13.36 4.60 7.35
CA ASP A 163 13.85 3.58 6.42
C ASP A 163 13.06 3.65 5.11
N ALA A 164 13.20 4.78 4.39
CA ALA A 164 12.67 4.89 3.03
C ALA A 164 13.11 3.68 2.20
N HIS A 165 12.15 3.05 1.50
CA HIS A 165 12.31 1.80 0.76
C HIS A 165 12.51 0.55 1.63
N SER A 166 11.98 0.56 2.85
CA SER A 166 11.58 -0.65 3.55
C SER A 166 10.05 -0.74 3.51
N ALA A 167 9.49 -1.93 3.27
CA ALA A 167 8.04 -2.08 3.15
C ALA A 167 7.27 -1.49 4.34
N ILE A 168 7.80 -1.63 5.56
CA ILE A 168 7.15 -1.08 6.76
C ILE A 168 7.36 0.44 6.90
N GLY A 169 8.51 0.97 6.47
CA GLY A 169 8.75 2.42 6.45
C GLY A 169 7.76 3.14 5.54
N ASP A 170 7.52 2.60 4.36
CA ASP A 170 6.56 3.14 3.39
C ASP A 170 5.10 3.03 3.91
N VAL A 171 4.76 1.95 4.61
CA VAL A 171 3.46 1.82 5.28
C VAL A 171 3.28 2.89 6.35
N MET A 172 4.26 3.11 7.21
CA MET A 172 4.17 4.13 8.27
C MET A 172 4.09 5.55 7.70
N ALA A 173 4.85 5.85 6.65
CA ALA A 173 4.74 7.11 5.92
C ALA A 173 3.33 7.29 5.30
N THR A 174 2.78 6.23 4.71
CA THR A 174 1.42 6.21 4.17
C THR A 174 0.38 6.49 5.27
N VAL A 175 0.48 5.85 6.43
CA VAL A 175 -0.38 6.12 7.60
C VAL A 175 -0.25 7.57 8.04
N GLY A 176 0.96 8.14 8.05
CA GLY A 176 1.19 9.54 8.37
C GLY A 176 0.47 10.50 7.41
N ILE A 177 0.57 10.28 6.10
CA ILE A 177 -0.16 11.06 5.09
C ILE A 177 -1.67 10.91 5.28
N ALA A 178 -2.17 9.68 5.48
CA ALA A 178 -3.59 9.42 5.73
C ALA A 178 -4.11 10.16 6.97
N LYS A 179 -3.35 10.17 8.07
CA LYS A 179 -3.66 10.95 9.29
C LYS A 179 -3.76 12.45 9.02
N LEU A 180 -2.86 13.01 8.21
CA LEU A 180 -2.93 14.44 7.84
C LEU A 180 -4.18 14.73 7.03
N ILE A 181 -4.52 13.89 6.04
CA ILE A 181 -5.72 14.06 5.22
C ILE A 181 -6.97 13.95 6.09
N SER A 182 -7.07 12.93 6.93
CA SER A 182 -8.24 12.73 7.80
C SER A 182 -8.47 13.91 8.76
N LYS A 183 -7.39 14.54 9.23
CA LYS A 183 -7.44 15.67 10.17
C LYS A 183 -7.71 17.02 9.49
N LYS A 184 -7.04 17.30 8.35
CA LYS A 184 -7.08 18.62 7.71
C LYS A 184 -8.14 18.71 6.59
N ALA A 185 -8.50 17.59 5.97
CA ALA A 185 -9.51 17.49 4.92
C ALA A 185 -10.57 16.41 5.26
N PRO A 186 -11.26 16.49 6.41
CA PRO A 186 -12.14 15.44 6.92
C PRO A 186 -13.29 15.11 5.96
N ASN A 187 -13.77 16.05 5.17
CA ASN A 187 -14.82 15.81 4.19
C ASN A 187 -14.33 14.95 3.03
N VAL A 188 -13.11 15.21 2.54
CA VAL A 188 -12.46 14.37 1.52
C VAL A 188 -12.25 12.96 2.06
N TRP A 189 -11.71 12.85 3.29
CA TRP A 189 -11.53 11.56 3.94
C TRP A 189 -12.82 10.76 4.02
N LYS A 190 -13.88 11.35 4.59
CA LYS A 190 -15.19 10.68 4.75
C LYS A 190 -15.80 10.27 3.41
N ALA A 191 -15.82 11.17 2.42
CA ALA A 191 -16.35 10.88 1.09
C ALA A 191 -15.57 9.74 0.41
N SER A 192 -14.24 9.76 0.51
CA SER A 192 -13.40 8.70 -0.05
C SER A 192 -13.63 7.35 0.63
N MET A 193 -13.74 7.31 1.96
CA MET A 193 -14.03 6.07 2.70
C MET A 193 -15.37 5.46 2.27
N LEU A 194 -16.40 6.27 2.05
CA LEU A 194 -17.69 5.81 1.52
C LEU A 194 -17.54 5.19 0.12
N THR A 195 -16.74 5.81 -0.76
CA THR A 195 -16.58 5.33 -2.15
C THR A 195 -15.64 4.11 -2.27
N MET A 196 -14.94 3.72 -1.21
CA MET A 196 -14.20 2.45 -1.17
C MET A 196 -15.11 1.23 -1.07
N ASP A 197 -16.32 1.38 -0.53
CA ASP A 197 -17.36 0.35 -0.58
C ASP A 197 -18.16 0.45 -1.88
N LYS A 198 -18.20 -0.65 -2.63
CA LYS A 198 -18.85 -0.69 -3.95
C LYS A 198 -20.35 -0.37 -3.89
N THR A 199 -21.05 -0.81 -2.85
CA THR A 199 -22.49 -0.59 -2.69
C THR A 199 -22.75 0.87 -2.38
N GLN A 200 -22.01 1.45 -1.44
CA GLN A 200 -22.14 2.86 -1.08
C GLN A 200 -21.72 3.77 -2.24
N SER A 201 -20.67 3.42 -2.97
CA SER A 201 -20.26 4.14 -4.20
C SER A 201 -21.39 4.19 -5.22
N LEU A 202 -22.06 3.07 -5.45
CA LEU A 202 -23.19 3.00 -6.38
C LEU A 202 -24.37 3.86 -5.92
N GLU A 203 -24.65 3.91 -4.61
CA GLU A 203 -25.72 4.77 -4.05
C GLU A 203 -25.41 6.25 -4.23
N VAL A 204 -24.14 6.67 -4.01
CA VAL A 204 -23.72 8.05 -4.26
C VAL A 204 -23.93 8.42 -5.74
N ILE A 205 -23.45 7.56 -6.66
CA ILE A 205 -23.61 7.80 -8.11
C ILE A 205 -25.09 7.92 -8.49
N LYS A 206 -25.97 7.05 -7.98
CA LYS A 206 -27.41 7.12 -8.27
C LYS A 206 -28.05 8.41 -7.78
N LYS A 207 -27.63 8.93 -6.63
CA LYS A 207 -28.16 10.21 -6.10
C LYS A 207 -27.73 11.43 -6.91
N GLU A 208 -26.55 11.37 -7.54
CA GLU A 208 -26.04 12.46 -8.37
C GLU A 208 -26.62 12.44 -9.81
N LEU A 209 -27.12 11.29 -10.26
CA LEU A 209 -27.63 11.11 -11.62
C LEU A 209 -29.17 11.23 -11.71
N LEU A 210 -29.86 11.35 -10.58
CA LEU A 210 -31.33 11.50 -10.50
C LEU A 210 -31.72 12.86 -9.91
#